data_41ef522ea15b872ca2be2bfee2532a96
#
_entry.id   41ef522ea15b872ca2be2bfee2532a96
#
_cell.length_a   1.000
_cell.length_b   1.000
_cell.length_c   1.000
_cell.angle_alpha   90.00
_cell.angle_beta   90.00
_cell.angle_gamma   90.00
#
_symmetry.space_group_name_H-M   'P 1'
#
loop_
_entity.id
_entity.type
_entity.pdbx_description
1 polymer ?
#
loop_
_entity_poly.entity_id
_entity_poly.type
_entity_poly.pdbx_seq_one_letter_code
_entity_poly.pdbx_strand_id
1 'polypeptide(L)'
;MKAIIQLVAKHYWPISALVLAAITLLSLTPVANLPDAIGSDKTHHLIAYAVLSLPIAIRGGPRWMLLLPFFILWGGAIELIQPYANRYAEWLDFAANSTGVALGACAGVLARRYCD
;
A
#
# COMPACT_ATOMS: atom_id res chain seq x y z
N MET A 1 3.00 18.31 13.50
CA MET A 1 3.37 16.93 13.12
C MET A 1 2.61 15.87 13.93
N LYS A 2 2.71 15.89 15.26
CA LYS A 2 2.01 14.91 16.11
C LYS A 2 0.50 14.87 15.87
N ALA A 3 -0.15 16.01 15.69
CA ALA A 3 -1.59 16.07 15.44
C ALA A 3 -1.98 15.34 14.13
N ILE A 4 -1.16 15.46 13.10
CA ILE A 4 -1.39 14.77 11.82
C ILE A 4 -1.25 13.25 12.01
N ILE A 5 -0.20 12.82 12.71
CA ILE A 5 0.02 11.39 12.98
C ILE A 5 -1.14 10.81 13.78
N GLN A 6 -1.62 11.54 14.80
CA GLN A 6 -2.76 11.11 15.60
C GLN A 6 -4.05 11.04 14.79
N LEU A 7 -4.25 11.98 13.86
CA LEU A 7 -5.41 11.98 12.98
C LEU A 7 -5.38 10.75 12.05
N VAL A 8 -4.21 10.44 11.48
CA VAL A 8 -4.02 9.23 10.66
C VAL A 8 -4.27 7.98 11.48
N ALA A 9 -3.75 7.92 12.71
CA ALA A 9 -3.98 6.79 13.60
C ALA A 9 -5.46 6.59 13.93
N LYS A 10 -6.19 7.70 14.12
CA LYS A 10 -7.63 7.66 14.41
C LYS A 10 -8.44 7.12 13.22
N HIS A 11 -8.04 7.46 12.00
CA HIS A 11 -8.75 7.09 10.78
C HIS A 11 -8.02 6.02 9.97
N TYR A 12 -7.20 5.19 10.63
CA TYR A 12 -6.31 4.23 9.95
C TYR A 12 -7.04 3.29 9.00
N TRP A 13 -8.18 2.76 9.44
CA TRP A 13 -8.88 1.75 8.66
C TRP A 13 -9.58 2.32 7.41
N PRO A 14 -10.35 3.43 7.48
CA PRO A 14 -10.91 4.00 6.25
C PRO A 14 -9.84 4.50 5.28
N ILE A 15 -8.73 5.04 5.77
CA ILE A 15 -7.61 5.46 4.92
C ILE A 15 -7.03 4.24 4.19
N SER A 16 -6.67 3.18 4.91
CA SER A 16 -6.08 1.99 4.30
C SER A 16 -7.07 1.26 3.39
N ALA A 17 -8.35 1.19 3.76
CA ALA A 17 -9.38 0.59 2.91
C ALA A 17 -9.55 1.35 1.60
N LEU A 18 -9.55 2.69 1.66
CA LEU A 18 -9.66 3.52 0.47
C LEU A 18 -8.43 3.37 -0.44
N VAL A 19 -7.24 3.35 0.15
CA VAL A 19 -5.99 3.13 -0.59
C VAL A 19 -5.99 1.75 -1.25
N LEU A 20 -6.40 0.71 -0.54
CA LEU A 20 -6.49 -0.65 -1.09
C LEU A 20 -7.47 -0.72 -2.26
N ALA A 21 -8.62 -0.07 -2.13
CA ALA A 21 -9.62 0.00 -3.20
C ALA A 21 -9.05 0.73 -4.43
N ALA A 22 -8.35 1.85 -4.23
CA ALA A 22 -7.71 2.60 -5.31
C ALA A 22 -6.61 1.78 -6.00
N ILE A 23 -5.77 1.10 -5.23
CA ILE A 23 -4.73 0.21 -5.75
C ILE A 23 -5.35 -0.87 -6.63
N THR A 24 -6.40 -1.53 -6.13
CA THR A 24 -7.08 -2.61 -6.85
C THR A 24 -7.68 -2.09 -8.16
N LEU A 25 -8.41 -0.98 -8.10
CA LEU A 25 -9.04 -0.39 -9.27
C LEU A 25 -8.01 0.00 -10.33
N LEU A 26 -6.97 0.75 -9.94
CA LEU A 26 -5.95 1.22 -10.88
C LEU A 26 -5.09 0.08 -11.43
N SER A 27 -4.81 -0.94 -10.62
CA SER A 27 -4.01 -2.10 -11.04
C SER A 27 -4.74 -2.98 -12.05
N LEU A 28 -6.06 -3.01 -12.02
CA LEU A 28 -6.90 -3.81 -12.91
C LEU A 28 -7.53 -2.99 -14.04
N THR A 29 -7.20 -1.70 -14.14
CA THR A 29 -7.60 -0.85 -15.27
C THR A 29 -6.60 -1.02 -16.41
N PRO A 30 -7.04 -1.23 -17.68
CA PRO A 30 -6.14 -1.31 -18.81
C PRO A 30 -5.24 -0.08 -18.94
N VAL A 31 -3.97 -0.29 -19.33
CA VAL A 31 -2.97 0.79 -19.42
C VAL A 31 -3.45 1.97 -20.28
N ALA A 32 -4.15 1.69 -21.39
CA ALA A 32 -4.67 2.72 -22.29
C ALA A 32 -5.65 3.70 -21.59
N ASN A 33 -6.28 3.27 -20.50
CA ASN A 33 -7.27 4.06 -19.75
C ASN A 33 -6.71 4.70 -18.48
N LEU A 34 -5.40 4.55 -18.22
CA LEU A 34 -4.75 5.14 -17.06
C LEU A 34 -4.24 6.54 -17.37
N PRO A 35 -4.28 7.47 -16.40
CA PRO A 35 -3.67 8.78 -16.56
C PRO A 35 -2.14 8.65 -16.61
N ASP A 36 -1.49 9.58 -17.32
CA ASP A 36 -0.04 9.69 -17.29
C ASP A 36 0.43 10.11 -15.91
N ALA A 37 1.51 9.50 -15.44
CA ALA A 37 2.09 9.81 -14.14
C ALA A 37 3.61 9.85 -14.25
N ILE A 38 4.23 10.68 -13.38
CA ILE A 38 5.69 10.80 -13.31
C ILE A 38 6.25 9.58 -12.57
N GLY A 39 7.41 9.09 -13.02
CA GLY A 39 8.13 7.99 -12.39
C GLY A 39 7.85 6.64 -13.06
N SER A 40 8.51 5.61 -12.56
CA SER A 40 8.35 4.26 -13.07
C SER A 40 7.14 3.58 -12.43
N ASP A 41 6.65 2.55 -13.10
CA ASP A 41 5.56 1.70 -12.58
C ASP A 41 5.93 1.09 -11.22
N LYS A 42 7.16 0.61 -11.09
CA LYS A 42 7.66 0.03 -9.82
C LYS A 42 7.72 1.03 -8.69
N THR A 43 8.05 2.28 -8.97
CA THR A 43 8.02 3.37 -7.99
C THR A 43 6.59 3.63 -7.52
N HIS A 44 5.61 3.60 -8.44
CA HIS A 44 4.20 3.77 -8.09
C HIS A 44 3.71 2.64 -7.18
N HIS A 45 4.07 1.39 -7.47
CA HIS A 45 3.73 0.24 -6.64
C HIS A 45 4.34 0.38 -5.24
N LEU A 46 5.62 0.72 -5.16
CA LEU A 46 6.33 0.89 -3.89
C LEU A 46 5.65 1.94 -3.01
N ILE A 47 5.36 3.12 -3.58
CA ILE A 47 4.74 4.22 -2.84
C ILE A 47 3.31 3.86 -2.42
N ALA A 48 2.53 3.27 -3.32
CA ALA A 48 1.14 2.91 -3.05
C ALA A 48 1.03 1.92 -1.87
N TYR A 49 1.86 0.88 -1.86
CA TYR A 49 1.84 -0.11 -0.79
C TYR A 49 2.46 0.41 0.52
N ALA A 50 3.40 1.35 0.44
CA ALA A 50 3.88 2.04 1.63
C ALA A 50 2.78 2.91 2.26
N VAL A 51 2.03 3.66 1.46
CA VAL A 51 0.89 4.45 1.92
C VAL A 51 -0.21 3.54 2.49
N LEU A 52 -0.40 2.35 1.93
CA LEU A 52 -1.38 1.36 2.39
C LEU A 52 -1.07 0.88 3.81
N SER A 53 0.18 0.53 4.11
CA SER A 53 0.57 -0.06 5.38
C SER A 53 0.85 0.99 6.48
N LEU A 54 1.17 2.21 6.11
CA LEU A 54 1.57 3.28 7.03
C LEU A 54 0.52 3.57 8.11
N PRO A 55 -0.77 3.81 7.80
CA PRO A 55 -1.76 4.13 8.84
C PRO A 55 -1.94 3.02 9.86
N ILE A 56 -1.89 1.77 9.41
CA ILE A 56 -2.05 0.60 10.27
C ILE A 56 -0.89 0.48 11.24
N ALA A 57 0.34 0.72 10.78
CA ALA A 57 1.52 0.70 11.62
C ALA A 57 1.55 1.88 12.59
N ILE A 58 1.07 3.06 12.18
CA ILE A 58 0.91 4.21 13.09
C ILE A 58 -0.09 3.88 14.18
N ARG A 59 -1.22 3.29 13.86
CA ARG A 59 -2.23 2.91 14.85
C ARG A 59 -1.69 1.86 15.81
N GLY A 60 -1.01 0.83 15.27
CA GLY A 60 -0.51 -0.26 16.09
C GLY A 60 -1.62 -1.12 16.67
N GLY A 61 -1.39 -1.61 17.88
CA GLY A 61 -2.31 -2.53 18.55
C GLY A 61 -1.82 -3.98 18.45
N PRO A 62 -2.56 -4.95 19.01
CA PRO A 62 -2.02 -6.30 19.15
C PRO A 62 -1.95 -7.11 17.86
N ARG A 63 -2.69 -6.74 16.83
CA ARG A 63 -2.83 -7.55 15.60
C ARG A 63 -2.50 -6.80 14.31
N TRP A 64 -1.92 -5.61 14.40
CA TRP A 64 -1.64 -4.80 13.21
C TRP A 64 -0.70 -5.50 12.24
N MET A 65 0.28 -6.26 12.76
CA MET A 65 1.26 -6.97 11.92
C MET A 65 0.63 -8.08 11.07
N LEU A 66 -0.54 -8.59 11.45
CA LEU A 66 -1.23 -9.62 10.66
C LEU A 66 -1.76 -9.08 9.33
N LEU A 67 -1.97 -7.77 9.24
CA LEU A 67 -2.43 -7.13 8.01
C LEU A 67 -1.30 -7.01 6.97
N LEU A 68 -0.04 -7.05 7.38
CA LEU A 68 1.09 -6.93 6.46
C LEU A 68 1.14 -8.12 5.48
N PRO A 69 1.11 -9.38 5.92
CA PRO A 69 1.00 -10.52 5.01
C PRO A 69 -0.26 -10.46 4.13
N PHE A 70 -1.37 -9.99 4.69
CA PHE A 70 -2.61 -9.83 3.93
C PHE A 70 -2.41 -8.88 2.76
N PHE A 71 -1.77 -7.72 2.96
CA PHE A 71 -1.51 -6.78 1.88
C PHE A 71 -0.54 -7.34 0.84
N ILE A 72 0.48 -8.09 1.28
CA ILE A 72 1.43 -8.73 0.37
C ILE A 72 0.70 -9.78 -0.49
N LEU A 73 -0.13 -10.63 0.13
CA LEU A 73 -0.91 -11.63 -0.60
C LEU A 73 -1.91 -11.01 -1.54
N TRP A 74 -2.54 -9.90 -1.14
CA TRP A 74 -3.46 -9.15 -1.99
C TRP A 74 -2.75 -8.61 -3.22
N GLY A 75 -1.54 -8.04 -3.04
CA GLY A 75 -0.71 -7.59 -4.15
C GLY A 75 -0.33 -8.72 -5.09
N GLY A 76 0.00 -9.89 -4.56
CA GLY A 76 0.28 -11.08 -5.35
C GLY A 76 -0.93 -11.56 -6.15
N ALA A 77 -2.11 -11.55 -5.52
CA ALA A 77 -3.36 -11.90 -6.20
C ALA A 77 -3.66 -10.94 -7.36
N ILE A 78 -3.46 -9.65 -7.15
CA ILE A 78 -3.60 -8.65 -8.23
C ILE A 78 -2.67 -8.96 -9.39
N GLU A 79 -1.38 -9.28 -9.11
CA GLU A 79 -0.42 -9.62 -10.15
C GLU A 79 -0.88 -10.83 -10.98
N LEU A 80 -1.50 -11.83 -10.34
CA LEU A 80 -2.02 -13.01 -11.04
C LEU A 80 -3.24 -12.68 -11.90
N ILE A 81 -4.03 -11.67 -11.54
CA ILE A 81 -5.24 -11.26 -12.26
C ILE A 81 -4.93 -10.27 -13.37
N GLN A 82 -3.86 -9.49 -13.27
CA GLN A 82 -3.53 -8.41 -14.22
C GLN A 82 -3.52 -8.85 -15.69
N PRO A 83 -2.98 -10.03 -16.08
CA PRO A 83 -3.03 -10.44 -17.47
C PRO A 83 -4.45 -10.55 -18.05
N TYR A 84 -5.43 -10.88 -17.23
CA TYR A 84 -6.84 -10.96 -17.64
C TYR A 84 -7.50 -9.57 -17.78
N ALA A 85 -6.84 -8.52 -17.29
CA ALA A 85 -7.31 -7.14 -17.37
C ALA A 85 -6.47 -6.29 -18.35
N ASN A 86 -5.81 -6.92 -19.31
CA ASN A 86 -4.90 -6.27 -20.28
C ASN A 86 -3.79 -5.48 -19.59
N ARG A 87 -3.23 -6.06 -18.53
CA ARG A 87 -2.09 -5.51 -17.78
C ARG A 87 -0.94 -6.53 -17.81
N TYR A 88 0.28 -6.03 -17.71
CA TYR A 88 1.46 -6.89 -17.57
C TYR A 88 1.68 -7.24 -16.11
N ALA A 89 1.92 -8.53 -15.83
CA ALA A 89 2.33 -9.01 -14.52
C ALA A 89 3.84 -9.23 -14.51
N GLU A 90 4.52 -8.68 -13.50
CA GLU A 90 5.97 -8.83 -13.33
C GLU A 90 6.31 -9.16 -11.88
N TRP A 91 7.28 -10.07 -11.69
CA TRP A 91 7.78 -10.40 -10.35
C TRP A 91 8.35 -9.18 -9.62
N LEU A 92 8.98 -8.26 -10.36
CA LEU A 92 9.53 -7.03 -9.78
C LEU A 92 8.43 -6.11 -9.24
N ASP A 93 7.24 -6.13 -9.81
CA ASP A 93 6.09 -5.38 -9.29
C ASP A 93 5.64 -5.95 -7.95
N PHE A 94 5.59 -7.28 -7.84
CA PHE A 94 5.31 -7.95 -6.57
C PHE A 94 6.38 -7.64 -5.51
N ALA A 95 7.65 -7.64 -5.90
CA ALA A 95 8.77 -7.27 -5.02
C ALA A 95 8.64 -5.81 -4.56
N ALA A 96 8.27 -4.90 -5.47
CA ALA A 96 8.03 -3.48 -5.15
C ALA A 96 6.87 -3.32 -4.17
N ASN A 97 5.77 -4.05 -4.37
CA ASN A 97 4.62 -4.06 -3.46
C ASN A 97 5.04 -4.48 -2.05
N SER A 98 5.74 -5.60 -1.95
CA SER A 98 6.18 -6.17 -0.67
C SER A 98 7.16 -5.24 0.05
N THR A 99 8.11 -4.65 -0.70
CA THR A 99 9.05 -3.66 -0.17
C THR A 99 8.32 -2.41 0.32
N GLY A 100 7.32 -1.95 -0.42
CA GLY A 100 6.47 -0.82 -0.03
C GLY A 100 5.75 -1.09 1.29
N VAL A 101 5.15 -2.27 1.44
CA VAL A 101 4.49 -2.68 2.70
C VAL A 101 5.49 -2.61 3.87
N ALA A 102 6.69 -3.15 3.69
CA ALA A 102 7.71 -3.15 4.73
C ALA A 102 8.17 -1.72 5.09
N LEU A 103 8.43 -0.88 4.09
CA LEU A 103 8.86 0.51 4.30
C LEU A 103 7.77 1.33 4.98
N GLY A 104 6.53 1.20 4.56
CA GLY A 104 5.39 1.87 5.19
C GLY A 104 5.21 1.45 6.64
N ALA A 105 5.35 0.15 6.92
CA ALA A 105 5.28 -0.37 8.27
C ALA A 105 6.39 0.20 9.16
N CYS A 106 7.63 0.22 8.67
CA CYS A 106 8.76 0.80 9.41
C CYS A 106 8.54 2.29 9.69
N ALA A 107 8.15 3.06 8.67
CA ALA A 107 7.87 4.48 8.82
C ALA A 107 6.73 4.72 9.83
N GLY A 108 5.69 3.90 9.77
CA GLY A 108 4.56 3.99 10.71
C GLY A 108 4.95 3.71 12.15
N VAL A 109 5.80 2.71 12.38
CA VAL A 109 6.32 2.42 13.73
C VAL A 109 7.15 3.58 14.24
N LEU A 110 8.01 4.16 13.41
CA LEU A 110 8.82 5.32 13.79
C LEU A 110 7.94 6.53 14.12
N ALA A 111 6.92 6.81 13.30
CA ALA A 111 5.96 7.88 13.53
C ALA A 111 5.20 7.69 14.83
N ARG A 112 4.77 6.46 15.11
CA ARG A 112 4.09 6.13 16.37
C ARG A 112 4.99 6.39 17.58
N ARG A 113 6.25 5.94 17.50
CA ARG A 113 7.23 6.17 18.59
C ARG A 113 7.51 7.65 18.82
N TYR A 114 7.50 8.42 17.75
CA TYR A 114 7.68 9.88 17.86
C TYR A 114 6.54 10.54 18.66
N CYS A 115 5.33 9.96 18.64
CA CYS A 115 4.17 10.46 19.36
C CYS A 115 4.09 9.95 20.82
N ASP A 116 4.78 8.85 21.13
CA ASP A 116 4.88 8.32 22.48
C ASP A 116 5.96 9.11 23.28
#